data_db08ac8622bd4f6f9cb47078560b4717
#
_entry.id   db08ac8622bd4f6f9cb47078560b4717
#
_cell.length_a   1.000
_cell.length_b   1.000
_cell.length_c   1.000
_cell.angle_alpha   90.00
_cell.angle_beta   90.00
_cell.angle_gamma   90.00
#
_symmetry.space_group_name_H-M   'P 1'
#
loop_
_entity.id
_entity.type
_entity.pdbx_description
1 polymer ?
#
loop_
_entity_poly.entity_id
_entity_poly.type
_entity_poly.pdbx_seq_one_letter_code
_entity_poly.pdbx_strand_id
1 'polypeptide(L)'
;MPFCRLAQVLISVLLPFISVAQSQDSVRISLADAEQVFMQKNLSLLAQQYNVDISKALVQQAKYWDNPTLNTDQNIYDGKFFRHNSEFGQVYVQLQQVIKTAGKRNKLVQLAQDDVLSAQQQFSDMMRNLRFILRNDFSTLNLQFKTWRIYQSEIASLEKLSVGMDAQLQAGNISQKDNIRVKALLYNLQTDAASLQQSIADTEKEFAILLQTGGDTVFIPQREDSVNIHLSYSLGALLDTAKNNRPDVQLAQTNLLSQQHNLSYQKALATPDLTVGVEYDQRSSYINNFWGLGLSLPLPILNRNKGNIKAAETNIKQANVQVQQMQNTVQQEVIAAYRKLLSLQHLQQTVPQGFMEKYNLLLKNMVQSYQDRQVSLLEFIDFFDAYKEAATRQLQQQASLANAAEELNYTTGTTIISIK
;
A
#
# COMPACT_ATOMS: atom_id res chain seq x y z
N MET A 1 -32.30 -24.28 59.44
CA MET A 1 -31.15 -23.45 58.99
C MET A 1 -31.36 -22.96 57.58
N PRO A 2 -32.18 -21.94 57.30
CA PRO A 2 -32.30 -21.35 55.94
C PRO A 2 -31.68 -19.96 55.80
N PHE A 3 -31.02 -19.39 56.80
CA PHE A 3 -30.49 -18.00 56.74
C PHE A 3 -29.11 -17.85 56.08
N CYS A 4 -28.40 -18.95 55.82
CA CYS A 4 -27.04 -18.90 55.28
C CYS A 4 -26.99 -18.86 53.72
N ARG A 5 -28.09 -19.18 53.01
CA ARG A 5 -28.15 -19.16 51.56
C ARG A 5 -28.58 -17.82 50.94
N LEU A 6 -29.23 -16.93 51.71
CA LEU A 6 -29.61 -15.60 51.25
C LEU A 6 -28.45 -14.59 51.26
N ALA A 7 -27.46 -14.79 52.10
CA ALA A 7 -26.27 -13.91 52.16
C ALA A 7 -25.29 -14.13 51.02
N GLN A 8 -25.25 -15.32 50.40
CA GLN A 8 -24.37 -15.60 49.25
C GLN A 8 -24.93 -15.07 47.91
N VAL A 9 -26.24 -14.87 47.80
CA VAL A 9 -26.85 -14.31 46.57
C VAL A 9 -26.78 -12.79 46.55
N LEU A 10 -26.67 -12.10 47.67
CA LEU A 10 -26.56 -10.64 47.74
C LEU A 10 -25.13 -10.13 47.52
N ILE A 11 -24.09 -10.97 47.67
CA ILE A 11 -22.68 -10.60 47.42
C ILE A 11 -22.29 -10.71 45.93
N SER A 12 -23.04 -11.48 45.14
CA SER A 12 -22.78 -11.63 43.71
C SER A 12 -23.36 -10.53 42.82
N VAL A 13 -24.14 -9.58 43.35
CA VAL A 13 -24.76 -8.49 42.59
C VAL A 13 -24.00 -7.14 42.70
N LEU A 14 -23.01 -7.07 43.59
CA LEU A 14 -22.17 -5.89 43.82
C LEU A 14 -20.72 -6.07 43.31
N LEU A 15 -20.55 -6.71 42.17
CA LEU A 15 -19.33 -6.50 41.39
C LEU A 15 -19.45 -5.11 40.72
N PRO A 16 -18.65 -4.11 41.14
CA PRO A 16 -18.60 -2.87 40.41
C PRO A 16 -18.17 -3.22 38.99
N PHE A 17 -18.94 -2.81 38.00
CA PHE A 17 -18.43 -2.60 36.65
C PHE A 17 -17.24 -1.64 36.81
N ILE A 18 -16.06 -2.16 37.00
CA ILE A 18 -14.83 -1.44 36.73
C ILE A 18 -14.88 -1.25 35.20
N SER A 19 -15.54 -0.17 34.74
CA SER A 19 -15.27 0.38 33.44
C SER A 19 -13.79 0.71 33.48
N VAL A 20 -12.96 -0.15 32.92
CA VAL A 20 -11.61 0.21 32.52
C VAL A 20 -11.83 1.37 31.54
N ALA A 21 -11.73 2.58 32.04
CA ALA A 21 -11.56 3.73 31.19
C ALA A 21 -10.27 3.42 30.43
N GLN A 22 -10.41 2.99 29.17
CA GLN A 22 -9.33 2.80 28.25
C GLN A 22 -8.69 4.18 28.15
N SER A 23 -7.58 4.39 28.82
CA SER A 23 -6.82 5.62 28.69
C SER A 23 -6.41 5.68 27.22
N GLN A 24 -6.92 6.67 26.51
CA GLN A 24 -6.51 6.98 25.15
C GLN A 24 -4.98 7.21 25.19
N ASP A 25 -4.25 6.27 24.62
CA ASP A 25 -2.79 6.31 24.62
C ASP A 25 -2.34 7.27 23.52
N SER A 26 -1.91 8.48 23.88
CA SER A 26 -1.44 9.47 22.92
C SER A 26 0.04 9.26 22.63
N VAL A 27 0.37 8.91 21.40
CA VAL A 27 1.73 8.66 20.93
C VAL A 27 2.21 9.84 20.09
N ARG A 28 3.27 10.50 20.54
CA ARG A 28 3.98 11.47 19.72
C ARG A 28 4.87 10.72 18.74
N ILE A 29 4.70 10.98 17.45
CA ILE A 29 5.38 10.24 16.40
C ILE A 29 6.01 11.18 15.37
N SER A 30 7.27 10.94 15.03
CA SER A 30 7.91 11.57 13.87
C SER A 30 7.63 10.79 12.59
N LEU A 31 7.85 11.39 11.43
CA LEU A 31 7.71 10.68 10.15
C LEU A 31 8.68 9.49 10.05
N ALA A 32 9.91 9.65 10.56
CA ALA A 32 10.90 8.58 10.56
C ALA A 32 10.49 7.39 11.43
N ASP A 33 9.94 7.65 12.62
CA ASP A 33 9.42 6.58 13.49
C ASP A 33 8.23 5.87 12.86
N ALA A 34 7.33 6.63 12.22
CA ALA A 34 6.19 6.07 11.50
C ALA A 34 6.65 5.14 10.35
N GLU A 35 7.63 5.58 9.55
CA GLU A 35 8.21 4.74 8.50
C GLU A 35 8.86 3.48 9.04
N GLN A 36 9.58 3.57 10.16
CA GLN A 36 10.20 2.40 10.77
C GLN A 36 9.16 1.38 11.25
N VAL A 37 8.10 1.83 11.94
CA VAL A 37 7.00 0.97 12.38
C VAL A 37 6.29 0.35 11.19
N PHE A 38 5.98 1.14 10.17
CA PHE A 38 5.36 0.68 8.93
C PHE A 38 6.17 -0.44 8.26
N MET A 39 7.48 -0.24 8.08
CA MET A 39 8.34 -1.24 7.44
C MET A 39 8.42 -2.56 8.23
N GLN A 40 8.27 -2.50 9.55
CA GLN A 40 8.38 -3.69 10.41
C GLN A 40 7.05 -4.43 10.59
N LYS A 41 5.92 -3.72 10.57
CA LYS A 41 4.63 -4.27 11.02
C LYS A 41 3.58 -4.39 9.92
N ASN A 42 3.75 -3.73 8.77
CA ASN A 42 2.70 -3.70 7.76
C ASN A 42 2.43 -5.09 7.16
N LEU A 43 1.23 -5.61 7.41
CA LEU A 43 0.83 -6.96 6.99
C LEU A 43 0.70 -7.10 5.46
N SER A 44 0.36 -6.02 4.75
CA SER A 44 0.28 -6.05 3.29
C SER A 44 1.66 -6.23 2.66
N LEU A 45 2.69 -5.57 3.21
CA LEU A 45 4.08 -5.77 2.78
C LEU A 45 4.57 -7.18 3.11
N LEU A 46 4.23 -7.70 4.29
CA LEU A 46 4.58 -9.06 4.67
C LEU A 46 3.92 -10.10 3.75
N ALA A 47 2.64 -9.93 3.43
CA ALA A 47 1.93 -10.80 2.49
C ALA A 47 2.57 -10.78 1.10
N GLN A 48 2.95 -9.60 0.61
CA GLN A 48 3.63 -9.48 -0.68
C GLN A 48 5.05 -10.07 -0.67
N GLN A 49 5.75 -10.01 0.48
CA GLN A 49 7.02 -10.68 0.66
C GLN A 49 6.87 -12.20 0.53
N TYR A 50 5.80 -12.78 1.08
CA TYR A 50 5.52 -14.21 0.90
C TYR A 50 5.25 -14.58 -0.56
N ASN A 51 4.66 -13.70 -1.38
CA ASN A 51 4.52 -13.93 -2.81
C ASN A 51 5.88 -14.06 -3.52
N VAL A 52 6.87 -13.27 -3.10
CA VAL A 52 8.25 -13.41 -3.58
C VAL A 52 8.84 -14.76 -3.19
N ASP A 53 8.61 -15.20 -1.96
CA ASP A 53 9.16 -16.48 -1.47
C ASP A 53 8.46 -17.69 -2.11
N ILE A 54 7.15 -17.60 -2.38
CA ILE A 54 6.40 -18.58 -3.18
C ILE A 54 7.01 -18.69 -4.58
N SER A 55 7.25 -17.56 -5.26
CA SER A 55 7.85 -17.57 -6.59
C SER A 55 9.26 -18.20 -6.60
N LYS A 56 10.08 -17.92 -5.57
CA LYS A 56 11.39 -18.59 -5.40
C LYS A 56 11.27 -20.10 -5.23
N ALA A 57 10.27 -20.56 -4.46
CA ALA A 57 10.02 -22.00 -4.29
C ALA A 57 9.61 -22.67 -5.62
N LEU A 58 8.81 -21.98 -6.45
CA LEU A 58 8.42 -22.47 -7.78
C LEU A 58 9.59 -22.57 -8.76
N VAL A 59 10.63 -21.73 -8.63
CA VAL A 59 11.89 -21.92 -9.38
C VAL A 59 12.56 -23.25 -9.03
N GLN A 60 12.53 -23.66 -7.76
CA GLN A 60 13.07 -24.97 -7.36
C GLN A 60 12.23 -26.10 -7.96
N GLN A 61 10.89 -25.97 -7.92
CA GLN A 61 9.99 -26.95 -8.55
C GLN A 61 10.24 -27.10 -10.06
N ALA A 62 10.50 -25.99 -10.76
CA ALA A 62 10.79 -26.00 -12.20
C ALA A 62 12.12 -26.71 -12.55
N LYS A 63 13.05 -26.83 -11.61
CA LYS A 63 14.33 -27.52 -11.78
C LYS A 63 14.24 -29.04 -11.67
N TYR A 64 13.18 -29.56 -11.06
CA TYR A 64 13.07 -31.00 -10.86
C TYR A 64 12.79 -31.74 -12.18
N TRP A 65 13.28 -32.96 -12.23
CA TRP A 65 12.94 -33.92 -13.28
C TRP A 65 11.58 -34.52 -12.98
N ASP A 66 10.87 -34.93 -14.04
CA ASP A 66 9.66 -35.71 -13.87
C ASP A 66 10.00 -37.03 -13.15
N ASN A 67 9.12 -37.50 -12.29
CA ASN A 67 9.31 -38.75 -11.60
C ASN A 67 9.25 -39.93 -12.60
N PRO A 68 10.09 -40.99 -12.38
CA PRO A 68 9.90 -42.21 -13.14
C PRO A 68 8.54 -42.85 -12.83
N THR A 69 7.93 -43.45 -13.85
CA THR A 69 6.66 -44.14 -13.72
C THR A 69 6.95 -45.65 -13.68
N LEU A 70 6.41 -46.31 -12.64
CA LEU A 70 6.42 -47.75 -12.51
C LEU A 70 5.05 -48.28 -12.94
N ASN A 71 5.04 -49.07 -14.00
CA ASN A 71 3.86 -49.81 -14.45
C ASN A 71 4.01 -51.26 -14.08
N THR A 72 2.98 -51.87 -13.52
CA THR A 72 2.96 -53.29 -13.23
C THR A 72 1.63 -53.86 -13.71
N ASP A 73 1.68 -55.00 -14.36
CA ASP A 73 0.52 -55.79 -14.71
C ASP A 73 0.71 -57.23 -14.20
N GLN A 74 -0.24 -57.67 -13.40
CA GLN A 74 -0.19 -58.96 -12.73
C GLN A 74 -1.51 -59.67 -12.94
N ASN A 75 -1.42 -60.94 -13.27
CA ASN A 75 -2.57 -61.80 -13.40
C ASN A 75 -3.23 -62.07 -12.03
N ILE A 76 -4.48 -61.69 -11.85
CA ILE A 76 -5.26 -61.91 -10.62
C ILE A 76 -5.85 -63.33 -10.61
N TYR A 77 -6.31 -63.84 -11.77
CA TYR A 77 -6.98 -65.13 -11.90
C TYR A 77 -6.62 -65.82 -13.22
N ASP A 78 -6.15 -67.06 -13.10
CA ASP A 78 -5.85 -67.93 -14.21
C ASP A 78 -6.21 -69.37 -13.78
N GLY A 79 -7.51 -69.63 -13.63
CA GLY A 79 -8.00 -70.85 -13.00
C GLY A 79 -7.88 -70.92 -11.47
N LYS A 80 -6.95 -70.15 -10.88
CA LYS A 80 -6.80 -69.90 -9.44
C LYS A 80 -6.36 -68.47 -9.21
N PHE A 81 -6.83 -67.88 -8.10
CA PHE A 81 -6.44 -66.48 -7.72
C PHE A 81 -4.95 -66.41 -7.35
N PHE A 82 -4.28 -65.37 -7.82
CA PHE A 82 -2.91 -64.99 -7.52
C PHE A 82 -1.88 -66.11 -7.72
N ARG A 83 -2.12 -66.99 -8.68
CA ARG A 83 -1.16 -68.06 -9.00
C ARG A 83 -0.09 -67.55 -9.96
N HIS A 84 1.16 -67.56 -9.47
CA HIS A 84 2.35 -67.15 -10.22
C HIS A 84 3.39 -68.24 -10.09
N ASN A 85 3.55 -69.04 -11.15
CA ASN A 85 4.61 -70.02 -11.24
C ASN A 85 5.09 -70.10 -12.70
N SER A 86 6.04 -70.97 -13.00
CA SER A 86 6.59 -71.14 -14.35
C SER A 86 5.56 -71.53 -15.43
N GLU A 87 4.37 -72.02 -15.03
CA GLU A 87 3.33 -72.50 -15.96
C GLU A 87 2.11 -71.58 -15.99
N PHE A 88 1.83 -70.86 -14.91
CA PHE A 88 0.59 -70.03 -14.76
C PHE A 88 0.89 -68.65 -14.23
N GLY A 89 0.10 -67.68 -14.64
CA GLY A 89 0.20 -66.29 -14.23
C GLY A 89 1.22 -65.48 -15.07
N GLN A 90 1.04 -64.19 -15.08
CA GLN A 90 1.92 -63.24 -15.75
C GLN A 90 2.33 -62.16 -14.78
N VAL A 91 3.61 -61.77 -14.78
CA VAL A 91 4.14 -60.62 -14.11
C VAL A 91 4.83 -59.74 -15.14
N TYR A 92 4.30 -58.55 -15.33
CA TYR A 92 4.92 -57.49 -16.13
C TYR A 92 5.32 -56.34 -15.23
N VAL A 93 6.53 -55.85 -15.37
CA VAL A 93 7.03 -54.65 -14.64
C VAL A 93 7.76 -53.80 -15.63
N GLN A 94 7.44 -52.52 -15.66
CA GLN A 94 8.10 -51.54 -16.51
C GLN A 94 8.42 -50.27 -15.72
N LEU A 95 9.65 -49.82 -15.77
CA LEU A 95 10.10 -48.54 -15.24
C LEU A 95 10.35 -47.60 -16.42
N GLN A 96 9.68 -46.47 -16.45
CA GLN A 96 9.78 -45.47 -17.53
C GLN A 96 10.22 -44.11 -16.99
N GLN A 97 11.04 -43.39 -17.75
CA GLN A 97 11.47 -42.02 -17.48
C GLN A 97 11.22 -41.14 -18.70
N VAL A 98 10.51 -40.01 -18.50
CA VAL A 98 10.35 -38.98 -19.53
C VAL A 98 11.60 -38.07 -19.50
N ILE A 99 12.22 -37.90 -20.65
CA ILE A 99 13.33 -36.98 -20.89
C ILE A 99 12.81 -35.80 -21.69
N LYS A 100 12.66 -34.63 -21.03
CA LYS A 100 12.26 -33.39 -21.70
C LYS A 100 13.34 -32.94 -22.67
N THR A 101 12.99 -32.85 -23.93
CA THR A 101 13.86 -32.43 -25.02
C THR A 101 13.83 -30.93 -25.27
N ALA A 102 14.55 -30.40 -26.26
CA ALA A 102 14.57 -28.99 -26.69
C ALA A 102 14.81 -27.97 -25.59
N GLY A 103 15.36 -28.37 -24.46
CA GLY A 103 15.66 -27.52 -23.32
C GLY A 103 14.38 -27.00 -22.59
N LYS A 104 13.23 -27.70 -22.72
CA LYS A 104 11.96 -27.31 -22.11
C LYS A 104 12.09 -27.00 -20.63
N ARG A 105 12.81 -27.85 -19.86
CA ARG A 105 13.02 -27.63 -18.42
C ARG A 105 13.76 -26.32 -18.16
N ASN A 106 14.85 -26.05 -18.88
CA ASN A 106 15.61 -24.81 -18.68
C ASN A 106 14.79 -23.56 -19.03
N LYS A 107 13.94 -23.66 -20.08
CA LYS A 107 13.02 -22.57 -20.44
C LYS A 107 11.91 -22.36 -19.39
N LEU A 108 11.42 -23.44 -18.78
CA LEU A 108 10.48 -23.35 -17.66
C LEU A 108 11.13 -22.72 -16.43
N VAL A 109 12.41 -23.03 -16.15
CA VAL A 109 13.19 -22.38 -15.08
C VAL A 109 13.36 -20.89 -15.36
N GLN A 110 13.62 -20.49 -16.61
CA GLN A 110 13.68 -19.08 -16.99
C GLN A 110 12.36 -18.35 -16.73
N LEU A 111 11.23 -18.93 -17.13
CA LEU A 111 9.91 -18.35 -16.84
C LEU A 111 9.68 -18.19 -15.33
N ALA A 112 9.98 -19.22 -14.55
CA ALA A 112 9.86 -19.14 -13.10
C ALA A 112 10.81 -18.08 -12.49
N GLN A 113 11.97 -17.82 -13.08
CA GLN A 113 12.86 -16.72 -12.66
C GLN A 113 12.27 -15.35 -13.01
N ASP A 114 11.63 -15.20 -14.18
CA ASP A 114 10.90 -13.97 -14.54
C ASP A 114 9.76 -13.70 -13.56
N ASP A 115 9.06 -14.75 -13.10
CA ASP A 115 8.01 -14.63 -12.08
C ASP A 115 8.57 -14.13 -10.73
N VAL A 116 9.78 -14.55 -10.33
CA VAL A 116 10.47 -14.02 -9.14
C VAL A 116 10.76 -12.53 -9.30
N LEU A 117 11.31 -12.12 -10.45
CA LEU A 117 11.59 -10.71 -10.73
C LEU A 117 10.30 -9.88 -10.71
N SER A 118 9.24 -10.40 -11.33
CA SER A 118 7.92 -9.74 -11.32
C SER A 118 7.38 -9.58 -9.89
N ALA A 119 7.47 -10.61 -9.06
CA ALA A 119 7.02 -10.55 -7.66
C ALA A 119 7.85 -9.55 -6.83
N GLN A 120 9.17 -9.45 -7.07
CA GLN A 120 10.04 -8.47 -6.40
C GLN A 120 9.69 -7.04 -6.81
N GLN A 121 9.40 -6.82 -8.09
CA GLN A 121 9.01 -5.49 -8.60
C GLN A 121 7.63 -5.08 -8.08
N GLN A 122 6.68 -6.02 -7.99
CA GLN A 122 5.38 -5.80 -7.36
C GLN A 122 5.52 -5.45 -5.86
N PHE A 123 6.40 -6.13 -5.14
CA PHE A 123 6.71 -5.79 -3.74
C PHE A 123 7.28 -4.37 -3.63
N SER A 124 8.23 -4.01 -4.49
CA SER A 124 8.84 -2.68 -4.49
C SER A 124 7.83 -1.59 -4.86
N ASP A 125 6.92 -1.86 -5.78
CA ASP A 125 5.85 -0.93 -6.17
C ASP A 125 4.82 -0.76 -5.06
N MET A 126 4.40 -1.84 -4.42
CA MET A 126 3.51 -1.77 -3.25
C MET A 126 4.15 -0.98 -2.11
N MET A 127 5.43 -1.21 -1.81
CA MET A 127 6.16 -0.45 -0.79
C MET A 127 6.20 1.04 -1.14
N ARG A 128 6.48 1.40 -2.40
CA ARG A 128 6.48 2.78 -2.90
C ARG A 128 5.11 3.45 -2.69
N ASN A 129 4.04 2.75 -3.09
CA ASN A 129 2.67 3.24 -2.97
C ASN A 129 2.26 3.47 -1.51
N LEU A 130 2.46 2.47 -0.65
CA LEU A 130 2.07 2.56 0.76
C LEU A 130 2.91 3.58 1.52
N ARG A 131 4.20 3.73 1.20
CA ARG A 131 5.04 4.79 1.79
C ARG A 131 4.55 6.18 1.39
N PHE A 132 4.13 6.37 0.15
CA PHE A 132 3.55 7.64 -0.30
C PHE A 132 2.26 7.97 0.45
N ILE A 133 1.35 7.00 0.63
CA ILE A 133 0.13 7.16 1.41
C ILE A 133 0.48 7.53 2.86
N LEU A 134 1.39 6.79 3.51
CA LEU A 134 1.82 7.05 4.89
C LEU A 134 2.32 8.49 5.08
N ARG A 135 3.13 9.00 4.14
CA ARG A 135 3.68 10.35 4.19
C ARG A 135 2.62 11.42 4.00
N ASN A 136 1.66 11.18 3.11
CA ASN A 136 0.53 12.07 2.90
C ASN A 136 -0.40 12.11 4.13
N ASP A 137 -0.70 10.95 4.73
CA ASP A 137 -1.53 10.88 5.94
C ASP A 137 -0.84 11.57 7.11
N PHE A 138 0.47 11.36 7.28
CA PHE A 138 1.26 12.08 8.29
C PHE A 138 1.22 13.60 8.08
N SER A 139 1.37 14.07 6.84
CA SER A 139 1.30 15.50 6.50
C SER A 139 -0.10 16.06 6.74
N THR A 140 -1.14 15.28 6.42
CA THR A 140 -2.54 15.65 6.65
C THR A 140 -2.87 15.73 8.13
N LEU A 141 -2.47 14.73 8.93
CA LEU A 141 -2.61 14.76 10.39
C LEU A 141 -1.92 15.98 11.00
N ASN A 142 -0.69 16.26 10.58
CA ASN A 142 0.05 17.43 11.07
C ASN A 142 -0.69 18.75 10.76
N LEU A 143 -1.23 18.90 9.55
CA LEU A 143 -2.07 20.04 9.16
C LEU A 143 -3.32 20.14 10.04
N GLN A 144 -4.04 19.02 10.20
CA GLN A 144 -5.28 18.95 10.98
C GLN A 144 -5.03 19.30 12.45
N PHE A 145 -3.99 18.76 13.08
CA PHE A 145 -3.63 19.08 14.46
C PHE A 145 -3.22 20.56 14.65
N LYS A 146 -2.49 21.15 13.69
CA LYS A 146 -2.16 22.59 13.74
C LYS A 146 -3.42 23.45 13.61
N THR A 147 -4.32 23.11 12.69
CA THR A 147 -5.61 23.80 12.52
C THR A 147 -6.47 23.65 13.77
N TRP A 148 -6.51 22.44 14.36
CA TRP A 148 -7.21 22.19 15.62
C TRP A 148 -6.72 23.11 16.76
N ARG A 149 -5.41 23.29 16.90
CA ARG A 149 -4.84 24.20 17.91
C ARG A 149 -5.26 25.65 17.68
N ILE A 150 -5.33 26.12 16.43
CA ILE A 150 -5.83 27.45 16.09
C ILE A 150 -7.28 27.56 16.55
N TYR A 151 -8.16 26.63 16.15
CA TYR A 151 -9.57 26.66 16.52
C TYR A 151 -9.77 26.64 18.05
N GLN A 152 -9.04 25.80 18.77
CA GLN A 152 -9.11 25.77 20.23
C GLN A 152 -8.72 27.11 20.88
N SER A 153 -7.67 27.76 20.38
CA SER A 153 -7.24 29.07 20.87
C SER A 153 -8.28 30.18 20.59
N GLU A 154 -8.88 30.12 19.40
CA GLU A 154 -9.91 31.06 18.98
C GLU A 154 -11.22 30.86 19.75
N ILE A 155 -11.65 29.59 19.94
CA ILE A 155 -12.83 29.25 20.76
C ILE A 155 -12.66 29.81 22.18
N ALA A 156 -11.52 29.54 22.82
CA ALA A 156 -11.25 30.03 24.16
C ALA A 156 -11.32 31.57 24.25
N SER A 157 -10.83 32.26 23.21
CA SER A 157 -10.90 33.72 23.12
C SER A 157 -12.32 34.24 22.95
N LEU A 158 -13.12 33.58 22.09
CA LEU A 158 -14.53 33.97 21.87
C LEU A 158 -15.42 33.59 23.05
N GLU A 159 -15.17 32.51 23.76
CA GLU A 159 -15.88 32.13 24.98
C GLU A 159 -15.72 33.21 26.06
N LYS A 160 -14.46 33.63 26.29
CA LYS A 160 -14.14 34.72 27.22
C LYS A 160 -14.84 36.05 26.82
N LEU A 161 -14.83 36.35 25.52
CA LEU A 161 -15.54 37.52 24.98
C LEU A 161 -17.05 37.44 25.20
N SER A 162 -17.64 36.27 24.88
CA SER A 162 -19.09 36.04 25.02
C SER A 162 -19.57 36.21 26.47
N VAL A 163 -18.81 35.71 27.46
CA VAL A 163 -19.10 35.92 28.88
C VAL A 163 -19.05 37.41 29.24
N GLY A 164 -18.06 38.15 28.75
CA GLY A 164 -18.00 39.61 28.95
C GLY A 164 -19.16 40.36 28.32
N MET A 165 -19.58 39.94 27.13
CA MET A 165 -20.75 40.56 26.45
C MET A 165 -22.07 40.24 27.15
N ASP A 166 -22.26 39.08 27.73
CA ASP A 166 -23.45 38.79 28.55
C ASP A 166 -23.58 39.77 29.74
N ALA A 167 -22.47 40.02 30.42
CA ALA A 167 -22.43 41.01 31.51
C ALA A 167 -22.74 42.45 31.02
N GLN A 168 -22.19 42.83 29.87
CA GLN A 168 -22.46 44.15 29.27
C GLN A 168 -23.93 44.31 28.79
N LEU A 169 -24.53 43.24 28.28
CA LEU A 169 -25.94 43.21 27.90
C LEU A 169 -26.84 43.40 29.12
N GLN A 170 -26.55 42.68 30.22
CA GLN A 170 -27.30 42.86 31.49
C GLN A 170 -27.19 44.28 32.05
N ALA A 171 -26.02 44.91 31.86
CA ALA A 171 -25.78 46.29 32.23
C ALA A 171 -26.42 47.34 31.26
N GLY A 172 -27.05 46.86 30.17
CA GLY A 172 -27.65 47.75 29.15
C GLY A 172 -26.64 48.47 28.25
N ASN A 173 -25.36 48.06 28.27
CA ASN A 173 -24.27 48.75 27.57
C ASN A 173 -24.08 48.30 26.12
N ILE A 174 -24.66 47.17 25.70
CA ILE A 174 -24.64 46.67 24.33
C ILE A 174 -26.02 46.17 23.88
N SER A 175 -26.20 46.04 22.57
CA SER A 175 -27.45 45.53 22.01
C SER A 175 -27.53 44.00 22.09
N GLN A 176 -28.76 43.45 22.22
CA GLN A 176 -29.01 42.01 22.10
C GLN A 176 -28.51 41.46 20.75
N LYS A 177 -28.64 42.25 19.67
CA LYS A 177 -28.13 41.89 18.33
C LYS A 177 -26.61 41.60 18.33
N ASP A 178 -25.84 42.42 19.02
CA ASP A 178 -24.38 42.29 19.08
C ASP A 178 -23.99 41.05 19.87
N ASN A 179 -24.64 40.80 21.00
CA ASN A 179 -24.40 39.60 21.81
C ASN A 179 -24.74 38.31 21.00
N ILE A 180 -25.86 38.28 20.29
CA ILE A 180 -26.22 37.12 19.45
C ILE A 180 -25.22 36.91 18.33
N ARG A 181 -24.66 37.97 17.72
CA ARG A 181 -23.65 37.85 16.68
C ARG A 181 -22.35 37.13 17.17
N VAL A 182 -21.87 37.48 18.35
CA VAL A 182 -20.68 36.82 18.91
C VAL A 182 -20.97 35.36 19.28
N LYS A 183 -22.17 35.08 19.83
CA LYS A 183 -22.58 33.69 20.10
C LYS A 183 -22.73 32.86 18.82
N ALA A 184 -23.21 33.46 17.73
CA ALA A 184 -23.25 32.79 16.42
C ALA A 184 -21.89 32.52 15.86
N LEU A 185 -20.93 33.46 15.98
CA LEU A 185 -19.55 33.26 15.57
C LEU A 185 -18.89 32.13 16.35
N LEU A 186 -19.05 32.07 17.67
CA LEU A 186 -18.58 31.01 18.53
C LEU A 186 -19.19 29.67 18.14
N TYR A 187 -20.48 29.58 17.92
CA TYR A 187 -21.16 28.35 17.51
C TYR A 187 -20.67 27.84 16.17
N ASN A 188 -20.48 28.72 15.18
CA ASN A 188 -19.92 28.36 13.88
C ASN A 188 -18.51 27.75 14.03
N LEU A 189 -17.65 28.40 14.82
CA LEU A 189 -16.29 27.92 15.04
C LEU A 189 -16.26 26.59 15.81
N GLN A 190 -17.14 26.38 16.78
CA GLN A 190 -17.29 25.09 17.48
C GLN A 190 -17.77 24.00 16.52
N THR A 191 -18.63 24.32 15.56
CA THR A 191 -19.10 23.40 14.51
C THR A 191 -17.95 23.04 13.55
N ASP A 192 -17.16 24.03 13.11
CA ASP A 192 -15.97 23.82 12.29
C ASP A 192 -14.96 22.91 13.02
N ALA A 193 -14.74 23.15 14.32
CA ALA A 193 -13.86 22.34 15.15
C ALA A 193 -14.35 20.89 15.30
N ALA A 194 -15.66 20.67 15.48
CA ALA A 194 -16.24 19.33 15.54
C ALA A 194 -16.08 18.57 14.22
N SER A 195 -16.28 19.23 13.09
CA SER A 195 -16.05 18.66 11.74
C SER A 195 -14.59 18.29 11.51
N LEU A 196 -13.67 19.14 11.96
CA LEU A 196 -12.23 18.87 11.90
C LEU A 196 -11.86 17.67 12.76
N GLN A 197 -12.44 17.52 13.96
CA GLN A 197 -12.20 16.37 14.83
C GLN A 197 -12.65 15.05 14.19
N GLN A 198 -13.77 15.04 13.48
CA GLN A 198 -14.18 13.87 12.69
C GLN A 198 -13.17 13.54 11.59
N SER A 199 -12.67 14.56 10.88
CA SER A 199 -11.65 14.38 9.84
C SER A 199 -10.33 13.87 10.41
N ILE A 200 -9.93 14.29 11.62
CA ILE A 200 -8.76 13.76 12.33
C ILE A 200 -8.95 12.27 12.59
N ALA A 201 -10.09 11.87 13.16
CA ALA A 201 -10.36 10.47 13.46
C ALA A 201 -10.33 9.57 12.21
N ASP A 202 -10.83 10.06 11.07
CA ASP A 202 -10.76 9.32 9.82
C ASP A 202 -9.31 9.15 9.32
N THR A 203 -8.51 10.20 9.38
CA THR A 203 -7.09 10.12 8.98
C THR A 203 -6.27 9.26 9.95
N GLU A 204 -6.54 9.35 11.26
CA GLU A 204 -5.91 8.49 12.29
C GLU A 204 -6.22 7.01 12.06
N LYS A 205 -7.46 6.68 11.69
CA LYS A 205 -7.86 5.32 11.35
C LYS A 205 -7.03 4.78 10.18
N GLU A 206 -6.87 5.53 9.08
CA GLU A 206 -6.08 5.12 7.92
C GLU A 206 -4.59 4.96 8.28
N PHE A 207 -4.06 5.90 9.05
CA PHE A 207 -2.69 5.87 9.54
C PHE A 207 -2.44 4.68 10.49
N ALA A 208 -3.37 4.38 11.40
CA ALA A 208 -3.30 3.22 12.29
C ALA A 208 -3.32 1.89 11.53
N ILE A 209 -4.12 1.79 10.46
CA ILE A 209 -4.15 0.62 9.56
C ILE A 209 -2.78 0.42 8.89
N LEU A 210 -2.15 1.48 8.42
CA LEU A 210 -0.82 1.39 7.81
C LEU A 210 0.26 0.94 8.80
N LEU A 211 0.19 1.44 10.05
CA LEU A 211 1.15 1.11 11.10
C LEU A 211 0.83 -0.20 11.84
N GLN A 212 -0.34 -0.81 11.58
CA GLN A 212 -0.83 -2.00 12.29
C GLN A 212 -0.81 -1.83 13.81
N THR A 213 -1.21 -0.65 14.27
CA THR A 213 -1.38 -0.37 15.70
C THR A 213 -2.78 -0.79 16.14
N GLY A 214 -2.84 -1.57 17.22
CA GLY A 214 -4.10 -1.97 17.84
C GLY A 214 -4.53 -0.97 18.92
N GLY A 215 -5.84 -0.91 19.21
CA GLY A 215 -6.40 -0.09 20.28
C GLY A 215 -6.74 1.34 19.86
N ASP A 216 -7.18 2.13 20.84
CA ASP A 216 -7.57 3.55 20.67
C ASP A 216 -6.31 4.44 20.85
N THR A 217 -5.44 4.43 19.83
CA THR A 217 -4.18 5.19 19.83
C THR A 217 -4.37 6.50 19.09
N VAL A 218 -4.17 7.62 19.76
CA VAL A 218 -4.15 8.96 19.15
C VAL A 218 -2.71 9.29 18.75
N PHE A 219 -2.50 9.60 17.46
CA PHE A 219 -1.19 9.97 16.94
C PHE A 219 -1.02 11.48 16.91
N ILE A 220 -0.03 12.00 17.63
CA ILE A 220 0.33 13.43 17.61
C ILE A 220 1.58 13.59 16.73
N PRO A 221 1.43 14.06 15.48
CA PRO A 221 2.56 14.23 14.58
C PRO A 221 3.54 15.28 15.12
N GLN A 222 4.84 14.95 15.06
CA GLN A 222 5.92 15.88 15.36
C GLN A 222 6.64 16.21 14.06
N ARG A 223 6.47 17.43 13.58
CA ARG A 223 7.17 17.96 12.42
C ARG A 223 7.60 19.39 12.67
N GLU A 224 8.79 19.76 12.20
CA GLU A 224 9.25 21.14 12.19
C GLU A 224 8.37 22.05 11.34
N ASP A 225 8.24 23.31 11.76
CA ASP A 225 7.30 24.26 11.15
C ASP A 225 7.72 24.77 9.76
N SER A 226 9.00 24.60 9.38
CA SER A 226 9.51 25.11 8.12
C SER A 226 9.80 24.00 7.12
N VAL A 227 9.00 23.92 6.05
CA VAL A 227 9.29 23.09 4.89
C VAL A 227 10.09 23.92 3.90
N ASN A 228 11.43 23.73 3.90
CA ASN A 228 12.29 24.37 2.92
C ASN A 228 12.62 23.35 1.81
N ILE A 229 11.98 23.51 0.67
CA ILE A 229 12.14 22.59 -0.48
C ILE A 229 13.02 23.25 -1.52
N HIS A 230 14.16 22.63 -1.80
CA HIS A 230 15.06 23.07 -2.85
C HIS A 230 15.12 22.01 -3.94
N LEU A 231 14.54 22.33 -5.11
CA LEU A 231 14.58 21.47 -6.28
C LEU A 231 15.79 21.81 -7.14
N SER A 232 16.79 20.94 -7.17
CA SER A 232 18.03 21.12 -7.92
C SER A 232 18.06 20.38 -9.26
N TYR A 233 17.00 19.63 -9.58
CA TYR A 233 16.98 18.76 -10.76
C TYR A 233 16.18 19.35 -11.90
N SER A 234 16.69 19.20 -13.13
CA SER A 234 15.95 19.53 -14.35
C SER A 234 14.86 18.48 -14.64
N LEU A 235 13.82 18.89 -15.37
CA LEU A 235 12.75 17.96 -15.77
C LEU A 235 13.30 16.74 -16.53
N GLY A 236 14.30 16.94 -17.43
CA GLY A 236 14.92 15.85 -18.18
C GLY A 236 15.57 14.80 -17.26
N ALA A 237 16.34 15.26 -16.26
CA ALA A 237 16.97 14.37 -15.29
C ALA A 237 15.93 13.59 -14.45
N LEU A 238 14.80 14.22 -14.11
CA LEU A 238 13.71 13.56 -13.37
C LEU A 238 13.02 12.49 -14.23
N LEU A 239 12.80 12.74 -15.50
CA LEU A 239 12.23 11.77 -16.43
C LEU A 239 13.14 10.54 -16.60
N ASP A 240 14.45 10.76 -16.76
CA ASP A 240 15.42 9.66 -16.84
C ASP A 240 15.49 8.86 -15.56
N THR A 241 15.44 9.54 -14.40
CA THR A 241 15.40 8.90 -13.10
C THR A 241 14.16 8.02 -12.94
N ALA A 242 12.99 8.53 -13.29
CA ALA A 242 11.74 7.79 -13.22
C ALA A 242 11.76 6.53 -14.10
N LYS A 243 12.25 6.67 -15.34
CA LYS A 243 12.34 5.55 -16.28
C LYS A 243 13.19 4.41 -15.77
N ASN A 244 14.26 4.72 -15.00
CA ASN A 244 15.21 3.72 -14.53
C ASN A 244 14.85 3.15 -13.13
N ASN A 245 14.20 3.94 -12.27
CA ASN A 245 14.00 3.56 -10.86
C ASN A 245 12.57 3.12 -10.52
N ARG A 246 11.59 3.40 -11.38
CA ARG A 246 10.21 3.02 -11.07
C ARG A 246 9.98 1.51 -11.20
N PRO A 247 9.50 0.84 -10.14
CA PRO A 247 9.27 -0.61 -10.15
C PRO A 247 8.17 -1.03 -11.14
N ASP A 248 7.15 -0.21 -11.37
CA ASP A 248 6.06 -0.47 -12.34
C ASP A 248 6.56 -0.47 -13.79
N VAL A 249 7.51 0.42 -14.13
CA VAL A 249 8.18 0.41 -15.45
C VAL A 249 9.02 -0.86 -15.60
N GLN A 250 9.79 -1.22 -14.57
CA GLN A 250 10.60 -2.44 -14.56
C GLN A 250 9.71 -3.68 -14.67
N LEU A 251 8.56 -3.71 -14.00
CA LEU A 251 7.57 -4.79 -14.08
C LEU A 251 7.03 -4.95 -15.51
N ALA A 252 6.68 -3.85 -16.18
CA ALA A 252 6.22 -3.90 -17.57
C ALA A 252 7.31 -4.46 -18.52
N GLN A 253 8.58 -4.08 -18.31
CA GLN A 253 9.71 -4.61 -19.07
C GLN A 253 9.96 -6.11 -18.79
N THR A 254 9.89 -6.51 -17.53
CA THR A 254 10.00 -7.92 -17.12
C THR A 254 8.88 -8.76 -17.72
N ASN A 255 7.65 -8.26 -17.75
CA ASN A 255 6.53 -8.93 -18.39
C ASN A 255 6.78 -9.13 -19.90
N LEU A 256 7.34 -8.12 -20.59
CA LEU A 256 7.73 -8.27 -21.99
C LEU A 256 8.79 -9.34 -22.18
N LEU A 257 9.82 -9.38 -21.32
CA LEU A 257 10.87 -10.40 -21.36
C LEU A 257 10.29 -11.80 -21.10
N SER A 258 9.40 -11.94 -20.13
CA SER A 258 8.70 -13.19 -19.83
C SER A 258 7.87 -13.69 -21.02
N GLN A 259 7.19 -12.81 -21.78
CA GLN A 259 6.48 -13.21 -23.01
C GLN A 259 7.46 -13.69 -24.12
N GLN A 260 8.67 -13.12 -24.22
CA GLN A 260 9.72 -13.60 -25.13
C GLN A 260 10.23 -15.00 -24.72
N HIS A 261 10.46 -15.21 -23.44
CA HIS A 261 10.83 -16.54 -22.89
C HIS A 261 9.71 -17.55 -23.09
N ASN A 262 8.44 -17.14 -22.90
CA ASN A 262 7.27 -17.98 -23.16
C ASN A 262 7.18 -18.39 -24.64
N LEU A 263 7.43 -17.48 -25.59
CA LEU A 263 7.48 -17.85 -27.00
C LEU A 263 8.55 -18.91 -27.27
N SER A 264 9.72 -18.75 -26.66
CA SER A 264 10.81 -19.74 -26.75
C SER A 264 10.41 -21.10 -26.16
N TYR A 265 9.67 -21.10 -25.05
CA TYR A 265 9.10 -22.29 -24.44
C TYR A 265 8.03 -22.95 -25.32
N GLN A 266 7.09 -22.18 -25.88
CA GLN A 266 6.05 -22.68 -26.79
C GLN A 266 6.65 -23.31 -28.05
N LYS A 267 7.73 -22.74 -28.60
CA LYS A 267 8.48 -23.33 -29.70
C LYS A 267 9.14 -24.65 -29.30
N ALA A 268 9.67 -24.76 -28.09
CA ALA A 268 10.24 -26.00 -27.58
C ALA A 268 9.20 -27.11 -27.39
N LEU A 269 7.98 -26.77 -27.00
CA LEU A 269 6.86 -27.71 -26.86
C LEU A 269 6.46 -28.37 -28.19
N ALA A 270 6.79 -27.77 -29.34
CA ALA A 270 6.60 -28.40 -30.65
C ALA A 270 7.52 -29.59 -30.90
N THR A 271 8.59 -29.73 -30.12
CA THR A 271 9.53 -30.89 -30.19
C THR A 271 9.04 -31.96 -29.21
N PRO A 272 8.93 -33.23 -29.63
CA PRO A 272 8.49 -34.31 -28.74
C PRO A 272 9.50 -34.63 -27.63
N ASP A 273 9.01 -35.09 -26.48
CA ASP A 273 9.83 -35.65 -25.41
C ASP A 273 10.10 -37.14 -25.66
N LEU A 274 11.23 -37.61 -25.20
CA LEU A 274 11.62 -38.98 -25.30
C LEU A 274 11.28 -39.71 -24.00
N THR A 275 10.52 -40.78 -24.09
CA THR A 275 10.34 -41.73 -22.97
C THR A 275 11.26 -42.93 -23.15
N VAL A 276 12.07 -43.21 -22.15
CA VAL A 276 12.96 -44.40 -22.10
C VAL A 276 12.42 -45.30 -20.99
N GLY A 277 12.29 -46.58 -21.27
CA GLY A 277 11.80 -47.55 -20.29
C GLY A 277 12.55 -48.87 -20.35
N VAL A 278 12.68 -49.53 -19.20
CA VAL A 278 13.14 -50.91 -19.07
C VAL A 278 11.96 -51.73 -18.58
N GLU A 279 11.79 -52.88 -19.22
CA GLU A 279 10.64 -53.76 -18.91
C GLU A 279 11.10 -55.21 -18.67
N TYR A 280 10.39 -55.83 -17.78
CA TYR A 280 10.49 -57.26 -17.53
C TYR A 280 9.11 -57.90 -17.73
N ASP A 281 9.06 -58.97 -18.56
CA ASP A 281 7.86 -59.78 -18.78
C ASP A 281 8.22 -61.25 -18.52
N GLN A 282 7.60 -61.81 -17.48
CA GLN A 282 7.80 -63.21 -17.10
C GLN A 282 7.37 -64.16 -18.20
N ARG A 283 6.31 -63.87 -18.97
CA ARG A 283 5.73 -64.68 -20.00
C ARG A 283 5.52 -63.91 -21.31
N SER A 284 6.61 -63.41 -21.88
CA SER A 284 6.54 -62.78 -23.19
C SER A 284 6.16 -63.82 -24.29
N SER A 285 5.59 -63.31 -25.37
CA SER A 285 5.19 -64.13 -26.53
C SER A 285 6.34 -64.82 -27.23
N TYR A 286 7.61 -64.41 -26.96
CA TYR A 286 8.79 -64.98 -27.64
C TYR A 286 9.64 -65.85 -26.72
N ILE A 287 9.92 -65.36 -25.53
CA ILE A 287 10.79 -66.08 -24.55
C ILE A 287 10.32 -65.79 -23.13
N ASN A 288 10.46 -66.76 -22.24
CA ASN A 288 10.21 -66.55 -20.83
C ASN A 288 11.30 -65.67 -20.22
N ASN A 289 10.92 -64.87 -19.21
CA ASN A 289 11.82 -63.92 -18.52
C ASN A 289 12.45 -62.91 -19.50
N PHE A 290 11.61 -62.27 -20.32
CA PHE A 290 12.05 -61.27 -21.29
C PHE A 290 12.47 -59.97 -20.58
N TRP A 291 13.60 -59.42 -20.99
CA TRP A 291 14.04 -58.05 -20.63
C TRP A 291 14.06 -57.21 -21.89
N GLY A 292 13.40 -56.07 -21.85
CA GLY A 292 13.25 -55.14 -22.98
C GLY A 292 13.70 -53.74 -22.64
N LEU A 293 14.23 -53.03 -23.66
CA LEU A 293 14.44 -51.58 -23.62
C LEU A 293 13.41 -50.93 -24.55
N GLY A 294 12.49 -50.16 -23.97
CA GLY A 294 11.46 -49.43 -24.70
C GLY A 294 11.87 -47.97 -24.94
N LEU A 295 11.66 -47.51 -26.16
CA LEU A 295 11.76 -46.08 -26.54
C LEU A 295 10.44 -45.64 -27.11
N SER A 296 9.84 -44.56 -26.55
CA SER A 296 8.61 -43.96 -27.02
C SER A 296 8.82 -42.51 -27.37
N LEU A 297 8.43 -42.12 -28.56
CA LEU A 297 8.52 -40.73 -29.09
C LEU A 297 7.22 -40.36 -29.76
N PRO A 298 6.41 -39.41 -29.19
CA PRO A 298 5.24 -38.89 -29.84
C PRO A 298 5.62 -38.16 -31.12
N LEU A 299 4.99 -38.53 -32.25
CA LEU A 299 5.31 -37.87 -33.54
C LEU A 299 4.40 -36.62 -33.73
N PRO A 300 4.95 -35.40 -33.86
CA PRO A 300 4.19 -34.16 -34.01
C PRO A 300 3.67 -33.97 -35.45
N ILE A 301 2.82 -34.90 -35.94
CA ILE A 301 2.31 -34.87 -37.29
C ILE A 301 1.11 -33.92 -37.39
N LEU A 302 0.15 -34.05 -36.47
CA LEU A 302 -1.10 -33.30 -36.46
C LEU A 302 -1.01 -32.01 -35.64
N ASN A 303 -0.45 -32.09 -34.45
CA ASN A 303 -0.29 -30.93 -33.55
C ASN A 303 1.18 -30.57 -33.37
N ARG A 304 1.57 -29.42 -33.91
CA ARG A 304 2.92 -28.82 -33.81
C ARG A 304 2.94 -27.56 -32.95
N ASN A 305 1.99 -27.42 -32.03
CA ASN A 305 1.84 -26.26 -31.15
C ASN A 305 1.69 -24.88 -31.84
N LYS A 306 1.30 -24.87 -33.13
CA LYS A 306 1.28 -23.64 -33.94
C LYS A 306 0.35 -22.56 -33.36
N GLY A 307 -0.79 -22.95 -32.81
CA GLY A 307 -1.75 -22.02 -32.20
C GLY A 307 -1.15 -21.28 -31.00
N ASN A 308 -0.53 -22.01 -30.06
CA ASN A 308 0.12 -21.41 -28.88
C ASN A 308 1.35 -20.56 -29.25
N ILE A 309 2.12 -20.98 -30.26
CA ILE A 309 3.22 -20.16 -30.80
C ILE A 309 2.68 -18.83 -31.34
N LYS A 310 1.60 -18.85 -32.12
CA LYS A 310 0.97 -17.63 -32.67
C LYS A 310 0.40 -16.73 -31.56
N ALA A 311 -0.21 -17.33 -30.55
CA ALA A 311 -0.69 -16.62 -29.35
C ALA A 311 0.47 -15.94 -28.62
N ALA A 312 1.58 -16.66 -28.38
CA ALA A 312 2.77 -16.10 -27.73
C ALA A 312 3.40 -14.95 -28.53
N GLU A 313 3.47 -15.05 -29.88
CA GLU A 313 3.90 -13.93 -30.73
C GLU A 313 2.99 -12.70 -30.59
N THR A 314 1.69 -12.89 -30.41
CA THR A 314 0.74 -11.81 -30.22
C THR A 314 0.85 -11.21 -28.83
N ASN A 315 1.08 -12.03 -27.81
CA ASN A 315 1.32 -11.57 -26.43
C ASN A 315 2.57 -10.66 -26.33
N ILE A 316 3.63 -10.95 -27.08
CA ILE A 316 4.80 -10.05 -27.17
C ILE A 316 4.40 -8.68 -27.73
N LYS A 317 3.57 -8.63 -28.77
CA LYS A 317 3.09 -7.35 -29.32
C LYS A 317 2.25 -6.59 -28.31
N GLN A 318 1.38 -7.28 -27.59
CA GLN A 318 0.57 -6.70 -26.51
C GLN A 318 1.46 -6.14 -25.40
N ALA A 319 2.44 -6.91 -24.93
CA ALA A 319 3.36 -6.48 -23.88
C ALA A 319 4.20 -5.26 -24.31
N ASN A 320 4.63 -5.17 -25.58
CA ASN A 320 5.30 -3.99 -26.10
C ASN A 320 4.42 -2.72 -26.03
N VAL A 321 3.14 -2.83 -26.38
CA VAL A 321 2.18 -1.72 -26.26
C VAL A 321 2.01 -1.31 -24.80
N GLN A 322 1.95 -2.27 -23.88
CA GLN A 322 1.85 -2.00 -22.44
C GLN A 322 3.08 -1.28 -21.89
N VAL A 323 4.30 -1.64 -22.35
CA VAL A 323 5.53 -0.91 -21.99
C VAL A 323 5.47 0.54 -22.48
N GLN A 324 5.05 0.78 -23.72
CA GLN A 324 4.91 2.14 -24.26
C GLN A 324 3.86 2.95 -23.49
N GLN A 325 2.71 2.34 -23.17
CA GLN A 325 1.68 2.96 -22.36
C GLN A 325 2.21 3.35 -20.98
N MET A 326 2.91 2.45 -20.30
CA MET A 326 3.50 2.70 -18.97
C MET A 326 4.51 3.86 -19.04
N GLN A 327 5.41 3.88 -20.04
CA GLN A 327 6.37 4.97 -20.22
C GLN A 327 5.68 6.32 -20.44
N ASN A 328 4.62 6.35 -21.23
CA ASN A 328 3.84 7.58 -21.44
C ASN A 328 3.15 8.04 -20.15
N THR A 329 2.55 7.12 -19.40
CA THR A 329 1.91 7.43 -18.10
C THR A 329 2.93 8.05 -17.16
N VAL A 330 4.07 7.39 -16.97
CA VAL A 330 5.16 7.87 -16.09
C VAL A 330 5.66 9.25 -16.50
N GLN A 331 5.84 9.47 -17.79
CA GLN A 331 6.25 10.78 -18.30
C GLN A 331 5.25 11.87 -17.91
N GLN A 332 3.95 11.64 -18.06
CA GLN A 332 2.92 12.63 -17.71
C GLN A 332 2.81 12.85 -16.21
N GLU A 333 2.92 11.81 -15.41
CA GLU A 333 2.92 11.90 -13.94
C GLU A 333 4.09 12.75 -13.42
N VAL A 334 5.30 12.51 -13.91
CA VAL A 334 6.48 13.31 -13.53
C VAL A 334 6.32 14.77 -13.95
N ILE A 335 5.85 15.04 -15.18
CA ILE A 335 5.62 16.41 -15.68
C ILE A 335 4.58 17.12 -14.79
N ALA A 336 3.48 16.44 -14.46
CA ALA A 336 2.42 17.00 -13.63
C ALA A 336 2.93 17.33 -12.21
N ALA A 337 3.62 16.38 -11.55
CA ALA A 337 4.19 16.58 -10.23
C ALA A 337 5.24 17.70 -10.21
N TYR A 338 6.11 17.75 -11.22
CA TYR A 338 7.10 18.82 -11.36
C TYR A 338 6.46 20.21 -11.47
N ARG A 339 5.46 20.36 -12.37
CA ARG A 339 4.74 21.63 -12.54
C ARG A 339 4.00 22.07 -11.29
N LYS A 340 3.34 21.13 -10.61
CA LYS A 340 2.63 21.36 -9.34
C LYS A 340 3.58 21.87 -8.27
N LEU A 341 4.73 21.24 -8.11
CA LEU A 341 5.74 21.67 -7.15
C LEU A 341 6.26 23.08 -7.46
N LEU A 342 6.61 23.37 -8.70
CA LEU A 342 7.09 24.72 -9.10
C LEU A 342 6.04 25.79 -8.84
N SER A 343 4.76 25.53 -9.15
CA SER A 343 3.67 26.47 -8.90
C SER A 343 3.53 26.79 -7.41
N LEU A 344 3.61 25.77 -6.52
CA LEU A 344 3.53 25.95 -5.08
C LEU A 344 4.74 26.63 -4.49
N GLN A 345 5.95 26.37 -4.99
CA GLN A 345 7.15 27.08 -4.62
C GLN A 345 7.08 28.59 -4.99
N HIS A 346 6.59 28.88 -6.19
CA HIS A 346 6.39 30.28 -6.59
C HIS A 346 5.38 31.00 -5.68
N LEU A 347 4.26 30.33 -5.35
CA LEU A 347 3.29 30.89 -4.42
C LEU A 347 3.90 31.14 -3.03
N GLN A 348 4.73 30.22 -2.52
CA GLN A 348 5.41 30.41 -1.23
C GLN A 348 6.31 31.66 -1.21
N GLN A 349 6.98 31.94 -2.30
CA GLN A 349 7.87 33.13 -2.43
C GLN A 349 7.11 34.45 -2.46
N THR A 350 5.81 34.46 -2.79
CA THR A 350 4.98 35.68 -2.80
C THR A 350 4.48 36.08 -1.41
N VAL A 351 4.51 35.18 -0.43
CA VAL A 351 4.08 35.50 0.95
C VAL A 351 5.19 36.24 1.66
N PRO A 352 4.91 37.46 2.21
CA PRO A 352 5.92 38.24 2.95
C PRO A 352 6.43 37.47 4.18
N GLN A 353 7.72 37.54 4.44
CA GLN A 353 8.31 36.97 5.65
C GLN A 353 7.71 37.63 6.91
N GLY A 354 7.44 36.81 7.94
CA GLY A 354 6.87 37.28 9.20
C GLY A 354 5.39 37.75 9.08
N PHE A 355 4.72 37.45 7.97
CA PHE A 355 3.31 37.87 7.80
C PHE A 355 2.42 37.30 8.91
N MET A 356 2.53 36.01 9.21
CA MET A 356 1.68 35.37 10.21
C MET A 356 2.03 35.77 11.65
N GLU A 357 3.29 35.99 11.97
CA GLU A 357 3.69 36.52 13.30
C GLU A 357 3.06 37.89 13.56
N LYS A 358 3.10 38.77 12.56
CA LYS A 358 2.46 40.09 12.64
C LYS A 358 0.93 39.95 12.72
N TYR A 359 0.37 39.00 11.97
CA TYR A 359 -1.08 38.80 11.95
C TYR A 359 -1.59 38.21 13.27
N ASN A 360 -0.87 37.25 13.88
CA ASN A 360 -1.14 36.71 15.20
C ASN A 360 -1.11 37.80 16.29
N LEU A 361 -0.10 38.69 16.24
CA LEU A 361 0.00 39.82 17.16
C LEU A 361 -1.19 40.78 16.98
N LEU A 362 -1.59 41.04 15.72
CA LEU A 362 -2.70 41.93 15.42
C LEU A 362 -4.03 41.36 15.91
N LEU A 363 -4.28 40.05 15.77
CA LEU A 363 -5.49 39.43 16.34
C LEU A 363 -5.61 39.63 17.85
N LYS A 364 -4.50 39.38 18.56
CA LYS A 364 -4.47 39.58 20.01
C LYS A 364 -4.76 41.03 20.39
N ASN A 365 -4.26 42.01 19.64
CA ASN A 365 -4.52 43.44 19.85
C ASN A 365 -5.98 43.77 19.47
N MET A 366 -6.58 43.18 18.43
CA MET A 366 -7.96 43.42 18.04
C MET A 366 -8.97 42.94 19.09
N VAL A 367 -8.73 41.80 19.73
CA VAL A 367 -9.57 41.35 20.86
C VAL A 367 -9.53 42.39 22.00
N GLN A 368 -8.35 42.88 22.33
CA GLN A 368 -8.21 43.91 23.38
C GLN A 368 -8.88 45.26 22.96
N SER A 369 -8.63 45.71 21.72
CA SER A 369 -9.22 46.96 21.20
C SER A 369 -10.73 46.93 21.17
N TYR A 370 -11.32 45.76 20.87
CA TYR A 370 -12.77 45.59 20.94
C TYR A 370 -13.30 45.68 22.41
N GLN A 371 -12.58 45.02 23.35
CA GLN A 371 -12.93 45.12 24.79
C GLN A 371 -12.86 46.56 25.30
N ASP A 372 -11.86 47.31 24.82
CA ASP A 372 -11.67 48.73 25.15
C ASP A 372 -12.54 49.69 24.35
N ARG A 373 -13.50 49.17 23.55
CA ARG A 373 -14.41 49.91 22.68
C ARG A 373 -13.74 50.81 21.64
N GLN A 374 -12.52 50.50 21.23
CA GLN A 374 -11.77 51.24 20.21
C GLN A 374 -12.13 50.81 18.77
N VAL A 375 -12.68 49.62 18.59
CA VAL A 375 -13.18 49.10 17.31
C VAL A 375 -14.62 48.64 17.43
N SER A 376 -15.37 48.69 16.34
CA SER A 376 -16.74 48.18 16.30
C SER A 376 -16.79 46.65 16.27
N LEU A 377 -17.94 46.07 16.66
CA LEU A 377 -18.15 44.63 16.55
C LEU A 377 -18.02 44.12 15.11
N LEU A 378 -18.48 44.91 14.15
CA LEU A 378 -18.37 44.50 12.72
C LEU A 378 -16.91 44.40 12.25
N GLU A 379 -16.09 45.39 12.59
CA GLU A 379 -14.68 45.39 12.29
C GLU A 379 -13.94 44.23 12.98
N PHE A 380 -14.31 43.92 14.22
CA PHE A 380 -13.76 42.78 14.95
C PHE A 380 -14.11 41.46 14.27
N ILE A 381 -15.36 41.21 13.91
CA ILE A 381 -15.80 39.97 13.26
C ILE A 381 -15.14 39.83 11.89
N ASP A 382 -15.11 40.86 11.07
CA ASP A 382 -14.49 40.84 9.74
C ASP A 382 -13.00 40.51 9.83
N PHE A 383 -12.30 41.15 10.78
CA PHE A 383 -10.89 40.85 11.01
C PHE A 383 -10.67 39.44 11.53
N PHE A 384 -11.52 38.94 12.42
CA PHE A 384 -11.42 37.59 12.99
C PHE A 384 -11.60 36.52 11.93
N ASP A 385 -12.61 36.65 11.06
CA ASP A 385 -12.88 35.73 9.96
C ASP A 385 -11.73 35.75 8.94
N ALA A 386 -11.24 36.95 8.58
CA ALA A 386 -10.08 37.09 7.69
C ALA A 386 -8.82 36.44 8.27
N TYR A 387 -8.58 36.57 9.58
CA TYR A 387 -7.48 35.92 10.27
C TYR A 387 -7.60 34.39 10.22
N LYS A 388 -8.76 33.83 10.61
CA LYS A 388 -9.03 32.39 10.58
C LYS A 388 -8.76 31.82 9.19
N GLU A 389 -9.26 32.48 8.17
CA GLU A 389 -9.08 32.06 6.77
C GLU A 389 -7.59 32.11 6.35
N ALA A 390 -6.89 33.19 6.64
CA ALA A 390 -5.48 33.34 6.28
C ALA A 390 -4.60 32.31 6.99
N ALA A 391 -4.82 32.08 8.28
CA ALA A 391 -4.05 31.12 9.09
C ALA A 391 -4.26 29.67 8.58
N THR A 392 -5.50 29.27 8.32
CA THR A 392 -5.81 27.93 7.80
C THR A 392 -5.30 27.73 6.37
N ARG A 393 -5.42 28.74 5.50
CA ARG A 393 -4.86 28.70 4.13
C ARG A 393 -3.36 28.58 4.10
N GLN A 394 -2.64 29.27 4.99
CA GLN A 394 -1.19 29.15 5.07
C GLN A 394 -0.76 27.75 5.48
N LEU A 395 -1.38 27.15 6.50
CA LEU A 395 -1.11 25.77 6.90
C LEU A 395 -1.37 24.79 5.76
N GLN A 396 -2.48 25.00 5.05
CA GLN A 396 -2.86 24.19 3.88
C GLN A 396 -1.86 24.33 2.73
N GLN A 397 -1.31 25.53 2.50
CA GLN A 397 -0.26 25.76 1.50
C GLN A 397 1.03 25.03 1.86
N GLN A 398 1.45 25.08 3.13
CA GLN A 398 2.64 24.35 3.61
C GLN A 398 2.48 22.84 3.45
N ALA A 399 1.33 22.29 3.81
CA ALA A 399 1.02 20.88 3.63
C ALA A 399 0.98 20.49 2.13
N SER A 400 0.38 21.34 1.28
CA SER A 400 0.32 21.11 -0.17
C SER A 400 1.71 21.11 -0.81
N LEU A 401 2.61 21.98 -0.36
CA LEU A 401 3.98 22.02 -0.84
C LEU A 401 4.77 20.76 -0.43
N ALA A 402 4.60 20.31 0.81
CA ALA A 402 5.19 19.06 1.28
C ALA A 402 4.66 17.84 0.50
N ASN A 403 3.35 17.77 0.32
CA ASN A 403 2.73 16.68 -0.43
C ASN A 403 3.15 16.69 -1.92
N ALA A 404 3.32 17.87 -2.54
CA ALA A 404 3.82 17.96 -3.91
C ALA A 404 5.28 17.49 -4.05
N ALA A 405 6.11 17.72 -3.04
CA ALA A 405 7.47 17.18 -3.02
C ALA A 405 7.48 15.65 -2.85
N GLU A 406 6.62 15.10 -1.99
CA GLU A 406 6.46 13.65 -1.86
C GLU A 406 5.86 13.03 -3.13
N GLU A 407 4.95 13.71 -3.80
CA GLU A 407 4.40 13.29 -5.09
C GLU A 407 5.51 13.23 -6.16
N LEU A 408 6.45 14.17 -6.17
CA LEU A 408 7.60 14.13 -7.06
C LEU A 408 8.54 12.96 -6.73
N ASN A 409 8.83 12.71 -5.44
CA ASN A 409 9.58 11.55 -4.98
C ASN A 409 8.90 10.24 -5.43
N TYR A 410 7.59 10.15 -5.25
CA TYR A 410 6.79 9.00 -5.66
C TYR A 410 6.83 8.78 -7.17
N THR A 411 6.62 9.83 -7.98
CA THR A 411 6.57 9.73 -9.44
C THR A 411 7.93 9.45 -10.06
N THR A 412 9.03 9.81 -9.40
CA THR A 412 10.40 9.49 -9.84
C THR A 412 10.91 8.13 -9.35
N GLY A 413 10.18 7.48 -8.40
CA GLY A 413 10.56 6.20 -7.82
C GLY A 413 11.73 6.25 -6.84
N THR A 414 12.17 7.45 -6.46
CA THR A 414 13.27 7.65 -5.51
C THR A 414 13.14 8.98 -4.77
N THR A 415 13.77 9.10 -3.61
CA THR A 415 13.78 10.34 -2.83
C THR A 415 14.68 11.37 -3.48
N ILE A 416 14.09 12.29 -4.22
CA ILE A 416 14.78 13.45 -4.84
C ILE A 416 14.86 14.62 -3.87
N ILE A 417 13.80 14.80 -3.08
CA ILE A 417 13.64 15.88 -2.11
C ILE A 417 13.47 15.28 -0.73
N SER A 418 14.38 15.62 0.18
CA SER A 418 14.24 15.25 1.59
C SER A 418 13.44 16.33 2.31
N ILE A 419 12.29 15.96 2.85
CA ILE A 419 11.44 16.82 3.65
C ILE A 419 11.76 16.50 5.11
N LYS A 420 12.41 17.42 5.79
CA LYS A 420 12.75 17.29 7.21
C LYS A 420 11.65 17.88 8.07
#